data_6a02a5c3a91a7f814dd7c46ece2aba7a
#
_entry.id   6a02a5c3a91a7f814dd7c46ece2aba7a
#
_cell.length_a   1.000
_cell.length_b   1.000
_cell.length_c   1.000
_cell.angle_alpha   90.00
_cell.angle_beta   90.00
_cell.angle_gamma   90.00
#
_symmetry.space_group_name_H-M   'P 1'
#
loop_
_entity.id
_entity.type
_entity.pdbx_description
1 polymer ?
#
loop_
_entity_poly.entity_id
_entity_poly.type
_entity_poly.pdbx_seq_one_letter_code
_entity_poly.pdbx_strand_id
1 'polypeptide(L)'
;MMQRYYLLFVGNLVLLGLNVYLLTRDTTPDLAARRRKNREAIRDLEQTWHQRALQGAPLSLNDIIDRPTVPGAAQLPMHQPEGGRSCDCPQTGEEPTQTPIHSHSSIRNYHSWSLTLHTTSVRDTLDESNGTLPKPRVKKNYAEMRKNYVVPRIRTPKSVDCRKVLEGDENEIRRGLAHMEEEVKVPCYEEIYQEWFHDCHAFKQQRGYITVPLTEEEERYPLAFSIAMFRDVEQVERLLRAIYQPQNIYCIHIDTKTSVLIHRTIRSLANCFDNVFIATHLDKIKWGDVSILLPAINCMRDLVKYYKGKFKYYINLTGQEFPLRTNLELVRIAKMFNGSNDIAGSTELMQLAKDRVSHLWTHRWSKTYQQTIFFDTFHPKAPPPGLNLTFYKGELHGFFSQRMVEYIVEHKMALDYLRWCWDSGHPSEHYWNTLNYNRHLKAPGGYAGPMDIANEYAPHPMVRAKHWVGMTYGDRECMGNAVRGICVYGLQDLPWLHKRKELAANKFHLTFQYLGYDCLEERHRNRTSKIGQVAEDFDENFYRNVPTNKYGRKDGLYENVPIYQRGLADFGRLP
;
A
#
# COMPACT_ATOMS: atom_id res chain seq x y z
N MET A 1 -30.21 -6.08 -28.13
CA MET A 1 -30.22 -5.27 -26.88
C MET A 1 -28.87 -5.31 -26.17
N MET A 2 -28.24 -6.46 -25.95
CA MET A 2 -26.90 -6.56 -25.30
C MET A 2 -25.78 -5.77 -25.98
N GLN A 3 -25.68 -5.78 -27.30
CA GLN A 3 -24.66 -5.03 -28.05
C GLN A 3 -24.76 -3.51 -27.87
N ARG A 4 -25.96 -2.97 -27.62
CA ARG A 4 -26.16 -1.53 -27.30
C ARG A 4 -25.66 -1.14 -25.91
N TYR A 5 -25.83 -2.02 -24.91
CA TYR A 5 -25.30 -1.77 -23.56
C TYR A 5 -23.78 -1.89 -23.50
N TYR A 6 -23.19 -2.80 -24.28
CA TYR A 6 -21.73 -2.96 -24.37
C TYR A 6 -21.06 -1.72 -25.01
N LEU A 7 -21.64 -1.17 -26.06
CA LEU A 7 -21.16 0.06 -26.72
C LEU A 7 -21.31 1.29 -25.82
N LEU A 8 -22.38 1.40 -25.03
CA LEU A 8 -22.56 2.45 -24.02
C LEU A 8 -21.55 2.34 -22.88
N PHE A 9 -21.19 1.13 -22.46
CA PHE A 9 -20.23 0.89 -21.38
C PHE A 9 -18.79 1.17 -21.83
N VAL A 10 -18.39 0.75 -23.02
CA VAL A 10 -17.07 1.03 -23.59
C VAL A 10 -16.93 2.53 -23.92
N GLY A 11 -17.99 3.18 -24.41
CA GLY A 11 -18.00 4.62 -24.64
C GLY A 11 -17.82 5.43 -23.34
N ASN A 12 -18.49 5.05 -22.26
CA ASN A 12 -18.32 5.68 -20.95
C ASN A 12 -16.90 5.47 -20.39
N LEU A 13 -16.27 4.33 -20.60
CA LEU A 13 -14.87 4.08 -20.18
C LEU A 13 -13.86 4.90 -20.99
N VAL A 14 -14.08 5.10 -22.29
CA VAL A 14 -13.23 5.95 -23.14
C VAL A 14 -13.40 7.42 -22.76
N LEU A 15 -14.63 7.87 -22.48
CA LEU A 15 -14.92 9.23 -22.01
C LEU A 15 -14.37 9.50 -20.60
N LEU A 16 -14.40 8.50 -19.70
CA LEU A 16 -13.71 8.57 -18.41
C LEU A 16 -12.18 8.65 -18.56
N GLY A 17 -11.60 7.88 -19.49
CA GLY A 17 -10.18 7.95 -19.81
C GLY A 17 -9.76 9.31 -20.38
N LEU A 18 -10.59 9.91 -21.26
CA LEU A 18 -10.38 11.26 -21.81
C LEU A 18 -10.55 12.35 -20.74
N ASN A 19 -11.53 12.21 -19.83
CA ASN A 19 -11.72 13.11 -18.70
C ASN A 19 -10.49 13.15 -17.78
N VAL A 20 -9.94 11.97 -17.46
CA VAL A 20 -8.71 11.85 -16.65
C VAL A 20 -7.51 12.46 -17.39
N TYR A 21 -7.38 12.22 -18.69
CA TYR A 21 -6.27 12.74 -19.50
C TYR A 21 -6.29 14.28 -19.64
N LEU A 22 -7.47 14.87 -19.83
CA LEU A 22 -7.62 16.33 -19.99
C LEU A 22 -7.51 17.09 -18.65
N LEU A 23 -7.81 16.44 -17.51
CA LEU A 23 -7.73 17.03 -16.18
C LEU A 23 -6.32 16.99 -15.58
N THR A 24 -5.42 16.13 -16.09
CA THR A 24 -4.08 15.93 -15.51
C THR A 24 -2.97 16.75 -16.17
N ARG A 25 -3.25 17.57 -17.18
CA ARG A 25 -2.19 18.17 -18.03
C ARG A 25 -1.87 19.63 -17.77
N ASP A 26 -2.57 20.37 -16.88
CA ASP A 26 -2.35 21.82 -16.72
C ASP A 26 -2.29 22.31 -15.27
N THR A 27 -1.21 23.04 -14.95
CA THR A 27 -0.93 23.65 -13.63
C THR A 27 -1.00 25.18 -13.63
N THR A 28 -1.83 25.82 -14.47
CA THR A 28 -1.92 27.28 -14.57
C THR A 28 -3.16 27.89 -13.91
N PRO A 29 -3.11 29.19 -13.48
CA PRO A 29 -4.12 29.84 -12.63
C PRO A 29 -5.55 29.96 -13.16
N ASP A 30 -5.79 29.69 -14.45
CA ASP A 30 -7.14 29.76 -15.06
C ASP A 30 -7.88 28.42 -15.09
N LEU A 31 -7.68 27.63 -14.05
CA LEU A 31 -8.14 26.24 -13.95
C LEU A 31 -9.68 26.14 -13.93
N ALA A 32 -10.37 27.09 -13.33
CA ALA A 32 -11.84 27.04 -13.19
C ALA A 32 -12.56 27.30 -14.53
N ALA A 33 -12.09 28.26 -15.32
CA ALA A 33 -12.66 28.58 -16.63
C ALA A 33 -12.39 27.46 -17.64
N ARG A 34 -11.18 26.87 -17.62
CA ARG A 34 -10.83 25.73 -18.48
C ARG A 34 -11.58 24.46 -18.10
N ARG A 35 -11.78 24.19 -16.81
CA ARG A 35 -12.62 23.08 -16.32
C ARG A 35 -14.07 23.21 -16.76
N ARG A 36 -14.62 24.43 -16.79
CA ARG A 36 -15.97 24.70 -17.28
C ARG A 36 -16.08 24.43 -18.77
N LYS A 37 -15.15 24.94 -19.58
CA LYS A 37 -15.08 24.73 -21.03
C LYS A 37 -14.89 23.25 -21.40
N ASN A 38 -14.06 22.52 -20.65
CA ASN A 38 -13.88 21.08 -20.87
C ASN A 38 -15.12 20.27 -20.50
N ARG A 39 -15.84 20.63 -19.44
CA ARG A 39 -17.13 19.99 -19.09
C ARG A 39 -18.22 20.23 -20.14
N GLU A 40 -18.26 21.41 -20.74
CA GLU A 40 -19.19 21.72 -21.83
C GLU A 40 -18.84 20.89 -23.07
N ALA A 41 -17.57 20.82 -23.45
CA ALA A 41 -17.13 20.00 -24.58
C ALA A 41 -17.39 18.49 -24.39
N ILE A 42 -17.28 17.99 -23.16
CA ILE A 42 -17.60 16.59 -22.83
C ILE A 42 -19.09 16.33 -22.91
N ARG A 43 -19.94 17.24 -22.43
CA ARG A 43 -21.41 17.12 -22.56
C ARG A 43 -21.84 17.11 -24.02
N ASP A 44 -21.26 17.96 -24.86
CA ASP A 44 -21.53 17.99 -26.28
C ASP A 44 -21.12 16.69 -26.98
N LEU A 45 -20.01 16.11 -26.59
CA LEU A 45 -19.57 14.79 -27.07
C LEU A 45 -20.52 13.68 -26.61
N GLU A 46 -20.96 13.69 -25.35
CA GLU A 46 -21.93 12.73 -24.81
C GLU A 46 -23.29 12.83 -25.52
N GLN A 47 -23.77 14.04 -25.78
CA GLN A 47 -25.02 14.25 -26.50
C GLN A 47 -24.92 13.80 -27.97
N THR A 48 -23.82 14.12 -28.64
CA THR A 48 -23.57 13.70 -30.03
C THR A 48 -23.46 12.19 -30.13
N TRP A 49 -22.81 11.56 -29.16
CA TRP A 49 -22.65 10.10 -29.07
C TRP A 49 -23.99 9.40 -28.80
N HIS A 50 -24.80 9.96 -27.91
CA HIS A 50 -26.15 9.45 -27.61
C HIS A 50 -27.08 9.51 -28.82
N GLN A 51 -27.04 10.59 -29.56
CA GLN A 51 -27.86 10.74 -30.80
C GLN A 51 -27.44 9.75 -31.89
N ARG A 52 -26.12 9.54 -32.09
CA ARG A 52 -25.63 8.57 -33.08
C ARG A 52 -25.89 7.11 -32.68
N ALA A 53 -25.77 6.80 -31.40
CA ALA A 53 -26.09 5.46 -30.87
C ALA A 53 -27.59 5.11 -31.03
N LEU A 54 -28.47 6.09 -30.91
CA LEU A 54 -29.90 5.95 -31.15
C LEU A 54 -30.23 5.72 -32.64
N GLN A 55 -29.42 6.26 -33.56
CA GLN A 55 -29.60 6.14 -35.01
C GLN A 55 -28.99 4.88 -35.62
N GLY A 56 -28.29 4.05 -34.81
CA GLY A 56 -27.71 2.77 -35.26
C GLY A 56 -26.51 2.90 -36.23
N ALA A 57 -25.87 4.06 -36.31
CA ALA A 57 -24.71 4.30 -37.16
C ALA A 57 -23.45 3.62 -36.62
N PRO A 58 -22.60 3.00 -37.46
CA PRO A 58 -21.33 2.44 -37.01
C PRO A 58 -20.37 3.56 -36.55
N LEU A 59 -19.83 3.42 -35.34
CA LEU A 59 -18.86 4.34 -34.76
C LEU A 59 -17.44 3.82 -35.02
N SER A 60 -16.62 4.64 -35.67
CA SER A 60 -15.19 4.38 -35.84
C SER A 60 -14.38 5.10 -34.79
N LEU A 61 -13.35 4.42 -34.23
CA LEU A 61 -12.43 5.01 -33.26
C LEU A 61 -11.62 6.19 -33.88
N ASN A 62 -11.49 6.23 -35.21
CA ASN A 62 -10.81 7.29 -35.94
C ASN A 62 -11.57 8.60 -35.95
N ASP A 63 -12.91 8.56 -35.83
CA ASP A 63 -13.77 9.78 -35.73
C ASP A 63 -13.53 10.61 -34.46
N ILE A 64 -12.86 10.02 -33.48
CA ILE A 64 -12.53 10.63 -32.17
C ILE A 64 -11.10 11.22 -32.17
N ILE A 65 -10.20 10.70 -33.01
CA ILE A 65 -8.76 11.02 -32.99
C ILE A 65 -8.38 12.12 -33.99
N ASP A 66 -9.13 12.31 -35.07
CA ASP A 66 -8.79 13.19 -36.20
C ASP A 66 -9.41 14.61 -36.13
N ARG A 67 -9.47 15.26 -34.95
CA ARG A 67 -9.74 16.71 -34.90
C ARG A 67 -8.50 17.50 -34.48
N PRO A 68 -8.29 18.70 -35.09
CA PRO A 68 -7.01 19.38 -35.08
C PRO A 68 -6.57 19.78 -33.66
N THR A 69 -5.35 19.43 -33.35
CA THR A 69 -4.58 19.89 -32.20
C THR A 69 -4.52 21.41 -32.15
N VAL A 70 -4.85 21.99 -30.99
CA VAL A 70 -4.66 23.42 -30.70
C VAL A 70 -3.18 23.75 -30.89
N PRO A 71 -2.81 24.81 -31.66
CA PRO A 71 -1.41 25.18 -31.84
C PRO A 71 -0.84 25.80 -30.58
N GLY A 72 0.34 25.37 -30.15
CA GLY A 72 1.14 26.04 -29.14
C GLY A 72 1.70 25.19 -28.01
N ALA A 73 2.23 23.99 -28.30
CA ALA A 73 3.07 23.28 -27.36
C ALA A 73 4.52 23.23 -27.85
N ALA A 74 5.28 24.26 -27.50
CA ALA A 74 6.73 24.24 -27.64
C ALA A 74 7.31 23.29 -26.58
N GLN A 75 8.20 22.41 -27.02
CA GLN A 75 9.03 21.58 -26.14
C GLN A 75 9.95 22.48 -25.32
N LEU A 76 9.77 22.49 -24.00
CA LEU A 76 10.73 23.09 -23.07
C LEU A 76 11.73 22.02 -22.63
N PRO A 77 13.05 22.32 -22.61
CA PRO A 77 14.07 21.40 -22.15
C PRO A 77 13.95 21.19 -20.64
N MET A 78 14.18 19.94 -20.20
CA MET A 78 14.28 19.61 -18.78
C MET A 78 15.48 20.31 -18.16
N HIS A 79 15.24 21.40 -17.43
CA HIS A 79 16.21 21.95 -16.50
C HIS A 79 16.15 21.15 -15.19
N GLN A 80 17.30 20.62 -14.79
CA GLN A 80 17.51 20.16 -13.42
C GLN A 80 17.51 21.39 -12.49
N PRO A 81 16.74 21.42 -11.40
CA PRO A 81 16.85 22.49 -10.43
C PRO A 81 18.07 22.26 -9.53
N GLU A 82 19.06 23.09 -9.68
CA GLU A 82 20.05 23.34 -8.63
C GLU A 82 19.38 24.23 -7.56
N GLY A 83 19.06 23.68 -6.41
CA GLY A 83 18.48 24.44 -5.30
C GLY A 83 18.22 23.59 -4.07
N GLY A 84 18.74 24.03 -2.95
CA GLY A 84 18.71 23.57 -1.58
C GLY A 84 17.80 22.39 -1.20
N ARG A 85 18.39 21.26 -0.88
CA ARG A 85 17.70 20.01 -0.51
C ARG A 85 17.43 20.01 0.98
N SER A 86 16.17 20.11 1.40
CA SER A 86 15.74 19.84 2.78
C SER A 86 15.34 18.38 2.91
N CYS A 87 16.23 17.55 3.42
CA CYS A 87 15.89 16.20 3.90
C CYS A 87 15.55 16.27 5.39
N ASP A 88 14.70 15.38 5.90
CA ASP A 88 14.50 15.15 7.34
C ASP A 88 15.74 14.48 7.97
N CYS A 89 16.90 15.13 7.84
CA CYS A 89 18.11 14.68 8.49
C CYS A 89 18.04 15.00 9.98
N PRO A 90 18.49 14.11 10.87
CA PRO A 90 18.67 14.44 12.28
C PRO A 90 19.72 15.53 12.38
N GLN A 91 19.33 16.76 12.71
CA GLN A 91 20.27 17.75 13.18
C GLN A 91 20.65 17.36 14.60
N THR A 92 21.90 17.03 14.82
CA THR A 92 22.50 16.97 16.16
C THR A 92 22.30 18.33 16.81
N GLY A 93 21.47 18.36 17.86
CA GLY A 93 21.37 19.53 18.71
C GLY A 93 22.68 19.71 19.47
N GLU A 94 23.30 20.83 19.23
CA GLU A 94 24.05 21.71 20.10
C GLU A 94 24.99 22.53 19.23
N GLU A 95 24.73 23.84 19.18
CA GLU A 95 25.69 24.81 18.65
C GLU A 95 26.91 24.87 19.60
N PRO A 96 28.12 24.67 19.10
CA PRO A 96 29.31 25.08 19.85
C PRO A 96 29.45 26.60 19.76
N THR A 97 29.52 27.25 20.90
CA THR A 97 29.88 28.63 21.10
C THR A 97 31.13 29.01 20.27
N GLN A 98 30.97 30.01 19.44
CA GLN A 98 32.06 30.60 18.64
C GLN A 98 33.13 31.21 19.54
N THR A 99 34.34 30.74 19.39
CA THR A 99 35.56 31.55 19.66
C THR A 99 36.28 31.82 18.34
N PRO A 100 36.72 33.04 18.08
CA PRO A 100 37.29 33.43 16.79
C PRO A 100 38.77 33.02 16.71
N ILE A 101 39.15 32.31 15.65
CA ILE A 101 40.56 32.11 15.30
C ILE A 101 40.83 32.61 13.89
N HIS A 102 41.91 33.39 13.84
CA HIS A 102 42.46 34.14 12.74
C HIS A 102 42.72 33.39 11.44
N SER A 103 42.52 34.15 10.35
CA SER A 103 42.94 33.88 8.99
C SER A 103 44.42 33.50 8.84
N HIS A 104 44.74 32.45 8.10
CA HIS A 104 45.92 32.36 7.27
C HIS A 104 45.64 31.58 5.98
N SER A 105 45.85 32.34 4.88
CA SER A 105 45.90 31.85 3.51
C SER A 105 47.09 30.94 3.26
N SER A 106 46.91 29.81 2.60
CA SER A 106 47.92 29.24 1.71
C SER A 106 47.32 28.28 0.69
N ILE A 107 47.45 28.72 -0.55
CA ILE A 107 47.23 27.94 -1.77
C ILE A 107 48.30 26.85 -1.84
N ARG A 108 47.91 25.57 -2.04
CA ARG A 108 48.80 24.53 -2.58
C ARG A 108 48.05 23.55 -3.49
N ASN A 109 48.45 23.64 -4.73
CA ASN A 109 48.61 22.67 -5.81
C ASN A 109 47.87 21.30 -5.72
N TYR A 110 46.98 21.11 -6.66
CA TYR A 110 46.50 19.82 -7.09
C TYR A 110 47.60 19.03 -7.82
N HIS A 111 48.05 17.93 -7.25
CA HIS A 111 48.74 16.86 -7.95
C HIS A 111 47.73 15.83 -8.44
N SER A 112 47.75 15.61 -9.75
CA SER A 112 47.04 14.54 -10.46
C SER A 112 47.51 13.17 -9.97
N TRP A 113 46.61 12.39 -9.39
CA TRP A 113 46.79 10.96 -9.21
C TRP A 113 46.05 10.21 -10.32
N SER A 114 46.80 9.68 -11.27
CA SER A 114 46.30 8.68 -12.20
C SER A 114 46.12 7.38 -11.46
N LEU A 115 44.84 7.03 -11.14
CA LEU A 115 44.47 5.71 -10.65
C LEU A 115 44.41 4.75 -11.84
N THR A 116 45.43 3.89 -11.93
CA THR A 116 45.42 2.69 -12.78
C THR A 116 44.32 1.78 -12.24
N LEU A 117 43.21 1.71 -12.95
CA LEU A 117 42.15 0.73 -12.71
C LEU A 117 42.67 -0.67 -13.01
N HIS A 118 43.10 -1.40 -12.00
CA HIS A 118 43.13 -2.86 -12.08
C HIS A 118 41.68 -3.35 -12.09
N THR A 119 41.20 -3.67 -13.27
CA THR A 119 39.95 -4.42 -13.47
C THR A 119 40.15 -5.86 -12.98
N THR A 120 40.00 -6.08 -11.70
CA THR A 120 39.58 -7.39 -11.20
C THR A 120 38.10 -7.47 -11.37
N SER A 121 37.68 -8.20 -12.39
CA SER A 121 36.31 -8.63 -12.61
C SER A 121 35.86 -9.53 -11.46
N VAL A 122 35.46 -8.96 -10.36
CA VAL A 122 34.60 -9.63 -9.40
C VAL A 122 33.19 -9.40 -9.92
N ARG A 123 32.70 -10.34 -10.70
CA ARG A 123 31.26 -10.55 -10.85
C ARG A 123 30.73 -10.98 -9.49
N ASP A 124 30.47 -10.02 -8.62
CA ASP A 124 29.52 -10.21 -7.54
C ASP A 124 28.14 -10.34 -8.19
N THR A 125 27.82 -11.55 -8.63
CA THR A 125 26.43 -11.97 -8.78
C THR A 125 25.84 -11.95 -7.37
N LEU A 126 25.37 -10.78 -6.94
CA LEU A 126 24.41 -10.70 -5.84
C LEU A 126 23.25 -11.57 -6.31
N ASP A 127 23.09 -12.72 -5.69
CA ASP A 127 21.92 -13.55 -5.82
C ASP A 127 20.74 -12.73 -5.25
N GLU A 128 20.09 -11.93 -6.12
CA GLU A 128 18.99 -11.00 -5.79
C GLU A 128 17.78 -11.74 -5.22
N SER A 129 17.78 -13.07 -5.27
CA SER A 129 16.72 -13.93 -4.77
C SER A 129 16.78 -14.22 -3.26
N ASN A 130 17.88 -13.93 -2.58
CA ASN A 130 18.07 -14.31 -1.18
C ASN A 130 17.62 -13.20 -0.21
N GLY A 131 16.47 -13.40 0.45
CA GLY A 131 16.01 -12.65 1.61
C GLY A 131 16.95 -12.74 2.81
N THR A 132 16.65 -12.05 3.89
CA THR A 132 17.35 -12.19 5.16
C THR A 132 16.66 -13.23 6.03
N LEU A 133 17.41 -14.16 6.62
CA LEU A 133 16.84 -15.09 7.58
C LEU A 133 16.41 -14.34 8.85
N PRO A 134 15.25 -14.70 9.42
CA PRO A 134 14.80 -14.16 10.68
C PRO A 134 15.80 -14.41 11.81
N LYS A 135 16.09 -13.38 12.61
CA LYS A 135 17.00 -13.48 13.75
C LYS A 135 16.32 -14.17 14.94
N PRO A 136 17.04 -14.96 15.75
CA PRO A 136 16.51 -15.51 16.99
C PRO A 136 16.15 -14.35 17.95
N ARG A 137 14.95 -14.40 18.52
CA ARG A 137 14.50 -13.38 19.48
C ARG A 137 15.17 -13.58 20.84
N VAL A 138 15.82 -12.55 21.32
CA VAL A 138 16.36 -12.51 22.69
C VAL A 138 15.20 -12.26 23.67
N LYS A 139 15.10 -13.08 24.73
CA LYS A 139 14.14 -12.83 25.82
C LYS A 139 14.56 -11.58 26.58
N LYS A 140 13.70 -10.57 26.64
CA LYS A 140 13.90 -9.33 27.39
C LYS A 140 12.88 -9.26 28.53
N ASN A 141 13.28 -8.69 29.67
CA ASN A 141 12.34 -8.42 30.76
C ASN A 141 11.57 -7.11 30.48
N TYR A 142 10.58 -7.19 29.63
CA TYR A 142 9.79 -6.01 29.26
C TYR A 142 8.97 -5.44 30.42
N ALA A 143 8.59 -6.24 31.39
CA ALA A 143 7.84 -5.76 32.55
C ALA A 143 8.64 -4.71 33.34
N GLU A 144 9.94 -4.95 33.54
CA GLU A 144 10.82 -4.00 34.21
C GLU A 144 11.09 -2.77 33.33
N MET A 145 11.34 -2.99 32.04
CA MET A 145 11.61 -1.91 31.08
C MET A 145 10.43 -0.94 30.94
N ARG A 146 9.19 -1.41 31.09
CA ARG A 146 7.99 -0.56 31.01
C ARG A 146 7.83 0.43 32.15
N LYS A 147 8.34 0.16 33.36
CA LYS A 147 8.07 0.96 34.56
C LYS A 147 8.35 2.46 34.36
N ASN A 148 9.43 2.78 33.62
CA ASN A 148 9.85 4.16 33.40
C ASN A 148 9.93 4.51 31.90
N TYR A 149 9.28 3.72 31.04
CA TYR A 149 9.36 3.94 29.60
C TYR A 149 8.50 5.13 29.16
N VAL A 150 9.13 6.07 28.49
CA VAL A 150 8.47 7.20 27.85
C VAL A 150 8.49 6.99 26.34
N VAL A 151 7.34 7.08 25.70
CA VAL A 151 7.25 6.98 24.23
C VAL A 151 8.07 8.09 23.60
N PRO A 152 9.07 7.76 22.76
CA PRO A 152 9.91 8.77 22.15
C PRO A 152 9.09 9.75 21.30
N ARG A 153 9.47 11.01 21.32
CA ARG A 153 8.90 12.02 20.41
C ARG A 153 9.38 11.79 18.99
N ILE A 154 8.61 12.22 18.03
CA ILE A 154 9.00 12.30 16.63
C ILE A 154 9.04 13.77 16.22
N ARG A 155 9.71 14.07 15.12
CA ARG A 155 9.65 15.41 14.53
C ARG A 155 8.22 15.66 14.04
N THR A 156 7.67 16.82 14.38
CA THR A 156 6.36 17.29 13.94
C THR A 156 6.51 18.52 13.05
N PRO A 157 5.61 18.75 12.11
CA PRO A 157 5.67 19.96 11.27
C PRO A 157 5.49 21.21 12.13
N LYS A 158 6.26 22.26 11.82
CA LYS A 158 6.14 23.56 12.48
C LYS A 158 5.34 24.57 11.66
N SER A 159 5.13 24.27 10.39
CA SER A 159 4.43 25.14 9.43
C SER A 159 2.92 25.14 9.59
N VAL A 160 2.33 24.11 10.20
CA VAL A 160 0.89 23.96 10.41
C VAL A 160 0.57 23.40 11.79
N ASP A 161 -0.62 23.73 12.31
CA ASP A 161 -1.25 23.04 13.45
C ASP A 161 -2.03 21.83 12.92
N CYS A 162 -1.41 20.65 13.01
CA CYS A 162 -2.01 19.41 12.51
C CYS A 162 -3.35 19.07 13.14
N ARG A 163 -3.60 19.47 14.38
CA ARG A 163 -4.91 19.26 15.03
C ARG A 163 -6.00 20.05 14.31
N LYS A 164 -5.77 21.33 14.04
CA LYS A 164 -6.71 22.18 13.32
C LYS A 164 -6.95 21.68 11.90
N VAL A 165 -5.90 21.23 11.21
CA VAL A 165 -6.03 20.60 9.88
C VAL A 165 -6.93 19.38 9.92
N LEU A 166 -6.75 18.48 10.91
CA LEU A 166 -7.57 17.28 11.08
C LEU A 166 -9.04 17.60 11.45
N GLU A 167 -9.26 18.69 12.16
CA GLU A 167 -10.59 19.22 12.51
C GLU A 167 -11.27 19.94 11.31
N GLY A 168 -10.51 20.28 10.27
CA GLY A 168 -11.02 20.89 9.04
C GLY A 168 -10.97 22.42 9.01
N ASP A 169 -10.06 23.05 9.79
CA ASP A 169 -9.83 24.49 9.72
C ASP A 169 -9.29 24.88 8.34
N GLU A 170 -10.13 25.56 7.55
CA GLU A 170 -9.80 25.94 6.18
C GLU A 170 -8.64 26.94 6.08
N ASN A 171 -8.44 27.80 7.09
CA ASN A 171 -7.34 28.75 7.10
C ASN A 171 -6.01 28.03 7.30
N GLU A 172 -6.01 27.06 8.19
CA GLU A 172 -4.84 26.24 8.48
C GLU A 172 -4.48 25.34 7.29
N ILE A 173 -5.49 24.75 6.65
CA ILE A 173 -5.30 23.95 5.42
C ILE A 173 -4.71 24.84 4.31
N ARG A 174 -5.25 26.04 4.08
CA ARG A 174 -4.72 26.98 3.06
C ARG A 174 -3.29 27.39 3.37
N ARG A 175 -2.95 27.64 4.65
CA ARG A 175 -1.58 27.97 5.07
C ARG A 175 -0.61 26.83 4.75
N GLY A 176 -1.02 25.59 5.02
CA GLY A 176 -0.22 24.41 4.72
C GLY A 176 -0.01 24.19 3.22
N LEU A 177 -1.05 24.41 2.42
CA LEU A 177 -0.95 24.31 0.96
C LEU A 177 0.01 25.36 0.39
N ALA A 178 -0.11 26.62 0.82
CA ALA A 178 0.77 27.70 0.40
C ALA A 178 2.24 27.41 0.78
N HIS A 179 2.49 26.92 2.00
CA HIS A 179 3.83 26.52 2.43
C HIS A 179 4.45 25.44 1.52
N MET A 180 3.65 24.44 1.09
CA MET A 180 4.14 23.38 0.21
C MET A 180 4.32 23.80 -1.26
N GLU A 181 3.70 24.91 -1.69
CA GLU A 181 3.97 25.51 -2.99
C GLU A 181 5.34 26.24 -2.99
N GLU A 182 5.72 26.82 -1.86
CA GLU A 182 7.02 27.51 -1.70
C GLU A 182 8.16 26.51 -1.41
N GLU A 183 7.88 25.45 -0.65
CA GLU A 183 8.87 24.45 -0.24
C GLU A 183 8.50 23.04 -0.75
N VAL A 184 9.19 22.58 -1.77
CA VAL A 184 9.05 21.22 -2.27
C VAL A 184 9.91 20.27 -1.43
N LYS A 185 9.26 19.44 -0.61
CA LYS A 185 9.97 18.38 0.11
C LYS A 185 10.34 17.25 -0.84
N VAL A 186 11.63 16.99 -0.95
CA VAL A 186 12.16 15.84 -1.67
C VAL A 186 12.49 14.74 -0.64
N PRO A 187 12.03 13.49 -0.85
CA PRO A 187 12.42 12.37 0.01
C PRO A 187 13.94 12.24 0.14
N CYS A 188 14.42 11.82 1.30
CA CYS A 188 15.85 11.60 1.52
C CYS A 188 16.38 10.53 0.58
N TYR A 189 17.63 10.74 0.13
CA TYR A 189 18.31 9.75 -0.70
C TYR A 189 18.65 8.49 0.10
N GLU A 190 18.68 7.39 -0.59
CA GLU A 190 18.99 6.09 -0.02
C GLU A 190 20.37 6.05 0.65
N GLU A 191 21.34 6.81 0.15
CA GLU A 191 22.69 6.93 0.71
C GLU A 191 22.67 7.49 2.12
N ILE A 192 21.86 8.53 2.38
CA ILE A 192 21.73 9.15 3.71
C ILE A 192 21.18 8.12 4.71
N TYR A 193 20.21 7.33 4.29
CA TYR A 193 19.70 6.25 5.13
C TYR A 193 20.74 5.17 5.40
N GLN A 194 21.60 4.86 4.43
CA GLN A 194 22.69 3.89 4.66
C GLN A 194 23.67 4.37 5.73
N GLU A 195 24.02 5.66 5.74
CA GLU A 195 24.87 6.25 6.79
C GLU A 195 24.21 6.09 8.17
N TRP A 196 22.91 6.37 8.30
CA TRP A 196 22.22 6.24 9.57
C TRP A 196 22.18 4.79 10.09
N PHE A 197 22.16 3.80 9.21
CA PHE A 197 22.10 2.39 9.60
C PHE A 197 23.45 1.81 10.06
N HIS A 198 24.55 2.58 10.00
CA HIS A 198 25.82 2.16 10.60
C HIS A 198 25.71 2.06 12.14
N ASP A 199 24.92 2.93 12.77
CA ASP A 199 24.58 2.82 14.18
C ASP A 199 23.07 2.63 14.37
N CYS A 200 22.66 1.37 14.41
CA CYS A 200 21.27 1.01 14.60
C CYS A 200 20.67 1.47 15.94
N HIS A 201 21.50 1.68 16.98
CA HIS A 201 21.01 2.17 18.27
C HIS A 201 20.69 3.67 18.17
N ALA A 202 21.64 4.48 17.68
CA ALA A 202 21.45 5.90 17.45
C ALA A 202 20.30 6.15 16.48
N PHE A 203 20.22 5.40 15.36
CA PHE A 203 19.13 5.47 14.41
C PHE A 203 17.76 5.28 15.08
N LYS A 204 17.56 4.19 15.84
CA LYS A 204 16.29 3.92 16.52
C LYS A 204 15.91 5.02 17.52
N GLN A 205 16.90 5.55 18.24
CA GLN A 205 16.70 6.62 19.21
C GLN A 205 16.29 7.94 18.53
N GLN A 206 17.05 8.37 17.52
CA GLN A 206 16.82 9.61 16.78
C GLN A 206 15.50 9.61 16.02
N ARG A 207 15.16 8.46 15.40
CA ARG A 207 13.89 8.31 14.68
C ARG A 207 12.69 8.06 15.60
N GLY A 208 12.90 7.87 16.88
CA GLY A 208 11.86 7.69 17.87
C GLY A 208 11.14 6.33 17.78
N TYR A 209 11.86 5.24 17.48
CA TYR A 209 11.29 3.90 17.51
C TYR A 209 10.91 3.47 18.92
N ILE A 210 9.78 2.80 19.05
CA ILE A 210 9.31 2.22 20.30
C ILE A 210 10.04 0.90 20.53
N THR A 211 10.82 0.80 21.60
CA THR A 211 11.70 -0.34 21.88
C THR A 211 11.20 -1.28 22.98
N VAL A 212 10.07 -0.93 23.60
CA VAL A 212 9.43 -1.69 24.67
C VAL A 212 7.95 -1.85 24.34
N PRO A 213 7.33 -3.05 24.50
CA PRO A 213 5.88 -3.19 24.38
C PRO A 213 5.19 -2.26 25.38
N LEU A 214 4.28 -1.41 24.90
CA LEU A 214 3.73 -0.34 25.74
C LEU A 214 2.82 -0.86 26.86
N THR A 215 2.13 -1.99 26.60
CA THR A 215 1.27 -2.65 27.58
C THR A 215 1.54 -4.16 27.63
N GLU A 216 1.15 -4.81 28.72
CA GLU A 216 1.17 -6.26 28.82
C GLU A 216 0.18 -6.91 27.84
N GLU A 217 -0.94 -6.22 27.60
CA GLU A 217 -1.95 -6.63 26.63
C GLU A 217 -1.36 -6.76 25.21
N GLU A 218 -0.58 -5.79 24.77
CA GLU A 218 0.10 -5.79 23.49
C GLU A 218 1.22 -6.85 23.42
N GLU A 219 2.00 -6.98 24.49
CA GLU A 219 3.08 -7.98 24.59
C GLU A 219 2.56 -9.41 24.40
N ARG A 220 1.42 -9.72 25.05
CA ARG A 220 0.80 -11.06 24.99
C ARG A 220 0.01 -11.32 23.70
N TYR A 221 -0.19 -10.28 22.89
CA TYR A 221 -0.97 -10.40 21.66
C TYR A 221 -0.22 -9.84 20.43
N PRO A 222 0.90 -10.47 20.02
CA PRO A 222 1.70 -10.01 18.89
C PRO A 222 0.92 -10.07 17.57
N LEU A 223 1.15 -9.07 16.72
CA LEU A 223 0.65 -8.99 15.35
C LEU A 223 1.79 -9.23 14.36
N ALA A 224 1.46 -9.66 13.14
CA ALA A 224 2.38 -9.77 12.04
C ALA A 224 1.98 -8.83 10.90
N PHE A 225 2.97 -8.26 10.23
CA PHE A 225 2.76 -7.36 9.11
C PHE A 225 3.63 -7.75 7.93
N SER A 226 3.12 -7.58 6.71
CA SER A 226 3.98 -7.47 5.54
C SER A 226 3.92 -6.07 4.94
N ILE A 227 5.02 -5.63 4.34
CA ILE A 227 5.11 -4.38 3.59
C ILE A 227 5.65 -4.70 2.20
N ALA A 228 4.78 -4.60 1.18
CA ALA A 228 5.20 -4.71 -0.21
C ALA A 228 5.67 -3.33 -0.70
N MET A 229 6.91 -3.25 -1.21
CA MET A 229 7.49 -1.98 -1.62
C MET A 229 8.29 -2.07 -2.92
N PHE A 230 8.46 -0.93 -3.61
CA PHE A 230 9.28 -0.83 -4.82
C PHE A 230 10.01 0.52 -4.98
N ARG A 231 9.73 1.49 -4.12
CA ARG A 231 10.34 2.84 -4.13
C ARG A 231 10.14 3.52 -2.79
N ASP A 232 10.79 4.67 -2.60
CA ASP A 232 10.58 5.59 -1.49
C ASP A 232 10.90 4.97 -0.13
N VAL A 233 12.21 4.87 0.13
CA VAL A 233 12.75 4.32 1.39
C VAL A 233 12.24 5.10 2.60
N GLU A 234 12.18 6.45 2.50
CA GLU A 234 11.69 7.29 3.59
C GLU A 234 10.25 6.97 3.96
N GLN A 235 9.37 6.83 2.96
CA GLN A 235 7.97 6.52 3.23
C GLN A 235 7.81 5.13 3.87
N VAL A 236 8.59 4.15 3.42
CA VAL A 236 8.59 2.79 3.99
C VAL A 236 9.14 2.79 5.42
N GLU A 237 10.21 3.53 5.71
CA GLU A 237 10.76 3.68 7.06
C GLU A 237 9.73 4.33 8.00
N ARG A 238 9.10 5.42 7.55
CA ARG A 238 8.09 6.13 8.34
C ARG A 238 6.84 5.27 8.60
N LEU A 239 6.39 4.49 7.61
CA LEU A 239 5.33 3.50 7.80
C LEU A 239 5.76 2.44 8.83
N LEU A 240 6.95 1.84 8.66
CA LEU A 240 7.47 0.86 9.61
C LEU A 240 7.54 1.45 11.02
N ARG A 241 8.08 2.66 11.19
CA ARG A 241 8.17 3.36 12.48
C ARG A 241 6.80 3.58 13.13
N ALA A 242 5.77 3.91 12.32
CA ALA A 242 4.42 4.13 12.84
C ALA A 242 3.78 2.85 13.40
N ILE A 243 4.01 1.70 12.75
CA ILE A 243 3.44 0.40 13.18
C ILE A 243 4.37 -0.40 14.09
N TYR A 244 5.63 0.01 14.26
CA TYR A 244 6.65 -0.79 14.92
C TYR A 244 6.38 -0.96 16.42
N GLN A 245 6.38 -2.21 16.83
CA GLN A 245 6.40 -2.65 18.24
C GLN A 245 7.35 -3.85 18.37
N PRO A 246 8.13 -3.97 19.45
CA PRO A 246 9.15 -5.01 19.55
C PRO A 246 8.59 -6.43 19.69
N GLN A 247 7.34 -6.60 20.10
CA GLN A 247 6.67 -7.90 20.18
C GLN A 247 6.10 -8.36 18.82
N ASN A 248 5.83 -7.46 17.90
CA ASN A 248 5.26 -7.75 16.58
C ASN A 248 6.32 -8.35 15.62
N ILE A 249 5.90 -8.75 14.43
CA ILE A 249 6.77 -9.33 13.41
C ILE A 249 6.52 -8.63 12.08
N TYR A 250 7.59 -8.28 11.36
CA TYR A 250 7.52 -7.50 10.12
C TYR A 250 8.30 -8.17 9.01
N CYS A 251 7.63 -8.47 7.92
CA CYS A 251 8.23 -8.99 6.69
C CYS A 251 8.16 -7.91 5.61
N ILE A 252 9.27 -7.55 4.99
CA ILE A 252 9.32 -6.61 3.88
C ILE A 252 9.59 -7.37 2.59
N HIS A 253 8.72 -7.22 1.59
CA HIS A 253 8.95 -7.72 0.24
C HIS A 253 9.34 -6.56 -0.67
N ILE A 254 10.52 -6.64 -1.27
CA ILE A 254 11.04 -5.64 -2.20
C ILE A 254 10.83 -6.18 -3.62
N ASP A 255 10.16 -5.41 -4.48
CA ASP A 255 10.00 -5.79 -5.90
C ASP A 255 11.38 -5.90 -6.57
N THR A 256 11.67 -7.03 -7.22
CA THR A 256 12.99 -7.27 -7.86
C THR A 256 13.33 -6.27 -8.97
N LYS A 257 12.38 -5.49 -9.49
CA LYS A 257 12.64 -4.38 -10.42
C LYS A 257 13.24 -3.14 -9.75
N THR A 258 13.24 -3.09 -8.43
CA THR A 258 13.74 -1.97 -7.64
C THR A 258 15.26 -1.86 -7.78
N SER A 259 15.80 -0.64 -7.68
CA SER A 259 17.24 -0.42 -7.78
C SER A 259 18.04 -1.18 -6.70
N VAL A 260 19.26 -1.59 -7.02
CA VAL A 260 20.16 -2.26 -6.08
C VAL A 260 20.39 -1.43 -4.82
N LEU A 261 20.43 -0.10 -4.96
CA LEU A 261 20.63 0.82 -3.84
C LEU A 261 19.46 0.74 -2.85
N ILE A 262 18.21 0.77 -3.33
CA ILE A 262 17.02 0.60 -2.48
C ILE A 262 17.03 -0.78 -1.81
N HIS A 263 17.34 -1.85 -2.55
CA HIS A 263 17.47 -3.18 -1.98
C HIS A 263 18.46 -3.21 -0.82
N ARG A 264 19.65 -2.64 -1.00
CA ARG A 264 20.71 -2.56 0.03
C ARG A 264 20.22 -1.77 1.24
N THR A 265 19.63 -0.60 1.01
CA THR A 265 19.17 0.30 2.07
C THR A 265 18.07 -0.33 2.91
N ILE A 266 17.07 -0.97 2.30
CA ILE A 266 15.99 -1.64 3.03
C ILE A 266 16.49 -2.89 3.78
N ARG A 267 17.49 -3.61 3.25
CA ARG A 267 18.14 -4.72 3.97
C ARG A 267 18.89 -4.20 5.20
N SER A 268 19.59 -3.08 5.08
CA SER A 268 20.26 -2.41 6.20
C SER A 268 19.26 -1.95 7.26
N LEU A 269 18.13 -1.37 6.85
CA LEU A 269 17.03 -1.06 7.76
C LEU A 269 16.55 -2.28 8.53
N ALA A 270 16.22 -3.38 7.82
CA ALA A 270 15.76 -4.62 8.45
C ALA A 270 16.78 -5.19 9.43
N ASN A 271 18.08 -5.07 9.11
CA ASN A 271 19.17 -5.55 9.96
C ASN A 271 19.28 -4.81 11.30
N CYS A 272 18.73 -3.61 11.42
CA CYS A 272 18.69 -2.87 12.68
C CYS A 272 17.69 -3.45 13.70
N PHE A 273 16.83 -4.40 13.31
CA PHE A 273 15.79 -4.95 14.16
C PHE A 273 15.83 -6.48 14.24
N ASP A 274 15.43 -7.04 15.40
CA ASP A 274 15.38 -8.50 15.60
C ASP A 274 14.09 -9.12 15.06
N ASN A 275 13.08 -8.30 14.78
CA ASN A 275 11.71 -8.69 14.40
C ASN A 275 11.28 -8.14 13.02
N VAL A 276 12.23 -7.61 12.26
CA VAL A 276 12.05 -7.16 10.87
C VAL A 276 12.97 -7.97 9.97
N PHE A 277 12.45 -8.50 8.88
CA PHE A 277 13.24 -9.29 7.92
C PHE A 277 12.74 -9.06 6.48
N ILE A 278 13.58 -9.36 5.53
CA ILE A 278 13.22 -9.34 4.10
C ILE A 278 12.71 -10.73 3.72
N ALA A 279 11.60 -10.79 2.99
CA ALA A 279 11.04 -12.05 2.51
C ALA A 279 12.12 -12.92 1.86
N THR A 280 12.15 -14.21 2.17
CA THR A 280 13.17 -15.14 1.66
C THR A 280 13.07 -15.35 0.15
N HIS A 281 11.91 -15.06 -0.43
CA HIS A 281 11.70 -15.04 -1.88
C HIS A 281 11.12 -13.70 -2.30
N LEU A 282 11.73 -13.07 -3.31
CA LEU A 282 11.33 -11.80 -3.89
C LEU A 282 10.89 -12.00 -5.33
N ASP A 283 9.84 -11.29 -5.75
CA ASP A 283 9.24 -11.44 -7.07
C ASP A 283 9.28 -10.13 -7.87
N LYS A 284 9.24 -10.28 -9.19
CA LYS A 284 8.97 -9.19 -10.13
C LYS A 284 7.47 -8.97 -10.23
N ILE A 285 6.99 -7.88 -9.62
CA ILE A 285 5.56 -7.61 -9.56
C ILE A 285 5.08 -6.97 -10.86
N LYS A 286 4.06 -7.56 -11.47
CA LYS A 286 3.38 -7.02 -12.65
C LYS A 286 1.92 -6.74 -12.31
N TRP A 287 1.43 -5.59 -12.77
CA TRP A 287 0.06 -5.19 -12.50
C TRP A 287 -0.96 -6.10 -13.20
N GLY A 288 -1.99 -6.52 -12.47
CA GLY A 288 -3.09 -7.31 -12.99
C GLY A 288 -2.88 -8.82 -12.94
N ASP A 289 -1.65 -9.32 -12.82
CA ASP A 289 -1.37 -10.75 -12.75
C ASP A 289 -1.22 -11.27 -11.31
N VAL A 290 -0.98 -12.56 -11.17
CA VAL A 290 -0.84 -13.25 -9.88
C VAL A 290 0.32 -12.72 -9.03
N SER A 291 1.36 -12.13 -9.65
CA SER A 291 2.51 -11.63 -8.92
C SER A 291 2.18 -10.53 -7.91
N ILE A 292 1.02 -9.85 -8.04
CA ILE A 292 0.55 -8.90 -7.03
C ILE A 292 0.24 -9.57 -5.68
N LEU A 293 -0.15 -10.85 -5.68
CA LEU A 293 -0.39 -11.63 -4.45
C LEU A 293 0.90 -12.09 -3.77
N LEU A 294 1.96 -12.34 -4.57
CA LEU A 294 3.16 -13.02 -4.11
C LEU A 294 3.88 -12.31 -2.95
N PRO A 295 3.98 -10.98 -2.88
CA PRO A 295 4.56 -10.30 -1.72
C PRO A 295 3.92 -10.72 -0.39
N ALA A 296 2.60 -10.74 -0.33
CA ALA A 296 1.88 -11.14 0.86
C ALA A 296 2.04 -12.65 1.12
N ILE A 297 1.93 -13.49 0.09
CA ILE A 297 2.05 -14.95 0.20
C ILE A 297 3.46 -15.36 0.64
N ASN A 298 4.52 -14.77 0.09
CA ASN A 298 5.90 -15.07 0.49
C ASN A 298 6.15 -14.68 1.95
N CYS A 299 5.67 -13.50 2.37
CA CYS A 299 5.73 -13.11 3.77
C CYS A 299 4.91 -14.03 4.68
N MET A 300 3.69 -14.44 4.28
CA MET A 300 2.89 -15.42 5.02
C MET A 300 3.63 -16.76 5.16
N ARG A 301 4.29 -17.20 4.11
CA ARG A 301 5.08 -18.44 4.06
C ARG A 301 6.24 -18.40 5.06
N ASP A 302 6.98 -17.30 5.07
CA ASP A 302 8.10 -17.11 6.01
C ASP A 302 7.59 -16.98 7.44
N LEU A 303 6.46 -16.29 7.67
CA LEU A 303 5.83 -16.18 8.98
C LEU A 303 5.42 -17.55 9.52
N VAL A 304 4.83 -18.41 8.69
CA VAL A 304 4.45 -19.76 9.10
C VAL A 304 5.70 -20.62 9.33
N LYS A 305 6.70 -20.52 8.47
CA LYS A 305 7.93 -21.31 8.60
C LYS A 305 8.74 -20.98 9.87
N TYR A 306 8.89 -19.68 10.19
CA TYR A 306 9.83 -19.24 11.24
C TYR A 306 9.13 -18.73 12.51
N TYR A 307 7.85 -18.36 12.42
CA TYR A 307 7.11 -17.71 13.51
C TYR A 307 5.74 -18.34 13.77
N LYS A 308 5.52 -19.62 13.38
CA LYS A 308 4.25 -20.34 13.64
C LYS A 308 3.90 -20.27 15.14
N GLY A 309 2.68 -19.86 15.46
CA GLY A 309 2.22 -19.68 16.85
C GLY A 309 2.73 -18.43 17.57
N LYS A 310 3.53 -17.58 16.92
CA LYS A 310 4.13 -16.39 17.55
C LYS A 310 3.40 -15.08 17.25
N PHE A 311 2.37 -15.08 16.43
CA PHE A 311 1.49 -13.95 16.15
C PHE A 311 0.03 -14.39 16.18
N LYS A 312 -0.90 -13.45 16.27
CA LYS A 312 -2.34 -13.73 16.36
C LYS A 312 -3.08 -13.35 15.08
N TYR A 313 -2.72 -12.22 14.50
CA TYR A 313 -3.27 -11.70 13.25
C TYR A 313 -2.17 -11.17 12.34
N TYR A 314 -2.47 -11.17 11.05
CA TYR A 314 -1.60 -10.67 10.00
C TYR A 314 -2.31 -9.59 9.18
N ILE A 315 -1.57 -8.54 8.84
CA ILE A 315 -2.01 -7.39 8.04
C ILE A 315 -1.03 -7.19 6.89
N ASN A 316 -1.51 -7.25 5.66
CA ASN A 316 -0.69 -6.91 4.51
C ASN A 316 -0.77 -5.42 4.21
N LEU A 317 0.37 -4.76 4.06
CA LEU A 317 0.52 -3.34 3.74
C LEU A 317 1.30 -3.15 2.45
N THR A 318 1.11 -1.99 1.82
CA THR A 318 2.02 -1.48 0.79
C THR A 318 2.82 -0.30 1.32
N GLY A 319 4.00 -0.04 0.75
CA GLY A 319 4.85 1.07 1.19
C GLY A 319 4.25 2.48 1.01
N GLN A 320 3.05 2.58 0.45
CA GLN A 320 2.35 3.84 0.18
C GLN A 320 1.14 4.09 1.12
N GLU A 321 1.08 3.38 2.24
CA GLU A 321 -0.02 3.42 3.19
C GLU A 321 0.36 4.11 4.51
N PHE A 322 -0.64 4.41 5.31
CA PHE A 322 -0.45 4.88 6.68
C PHE A 322 -1.49 4.27 7.63
N PRO A 323 -1.11 3.84 8.86
CA PRO A 323 -2.03 3.28 9.84
C PRO A 323 -2.97 4.37 10.41
N LEU A 324 -4.25 4.06 10.50
CA LEU A 324 -5.25 4.92 11.15
C LEU A 324 -5.53 4.49 12.59
N ARG A 325 -5.04 3.32 13.00
CA ARG A 325 -5.20 2.73 14.33
C ARG A 325 -3.85 2.52 15.00
N THR A 326 -3.79 2.79 16.31
CA THR A 326 -2.61 2.46 17.11
C THR A 326 -2.46 0.95 17.28
N ASN A 327 -1.30 0.49 17.73
CA ASN A 327 -1.10 -0.94 17.95
C ASN A 327 -2.06 -1.52 19.01
N LEU A 328 -2.32 -0.79 20.09
CA LEU A 328 -3.29 -1.21 21.12
C LEU A 328 -4.71 -1.35 20.53
N GLU A 329 -5.13 -0.39 19.71
CA GLU A 329 -6.42 -0.45 19.02
C GLU A 329 -6.50 -1.65 18.08
N LEU A 330 -5.45 -1.93 17.29
CA LEU A 330 -5.36 -3.12 16.43
C LEU A 330 -5.44 -4.42 17.23
N VAL A 331 -4.78 -4.50 18.38
CA VAL A 331 -4.85 -5.65 19.29
C VAL A 331 -6.27 -5.84 19.82
N ARG A 332 -6.95 -4.80 20.22
CA ARG A 332 -8.35 -4.88 20.69
C ARG A 332 -9.31 -5.27 19.59
N ILE A 333 -9.14 -4.72 18.38
CA ILE A 333 -9.89 -5.15 17.20
C ILE A 333 -9.67 -6.64 16.93
N ALA A 334 -8.42 -7.09 16.93
CA ALA A 334 -8.09 -8.50 16.69
C ALA A 334 -8.69 -9.44 17.74
N LYS A 335 -8.75 -9.03 19.01
CA LYS A 335 -9.41 -9.78 20.08
C LYS A 335 -10.93 -9.87 19.88
N MET A 336 -11.56 -8.77 19.42
CA MET A 336 -12.99 -8.77 19.10
C MET A 336 -13.31 -9.71 17.92
N PHE A 337 -12.41 -9.76 16.92
CA PHE A 337 -12.53 -10.66 15.77
C PHE A 337 -12.39 -12.14 16.17
N ASN A 338 -11.58 -12.45 17.17
CA ASN A 338 -11.46 -13.78 17.78
C ASN A 338 -11.40 -14.92 16.75
N GLY A 339 -10.50 -14.83 15.79
CA GLY A 339 -10.28 -15.81 14.72
C GLY A 339 -11.02 -15.54 13.41
N SER A 340 -12.02 -14.66 13.36
CA SER A 340 -12.65 -14.22 12.10
C SER A 340 -11.65 -13.38 11.27
N ASN A 341 -11.81 -13.39 9.95
CA ASN A 341 -11.02 -12.55 9.05
C ASN A 341 -11.84 -11.34 8.61
N ASP A 342 -11.19 -10.19 8.32
CA ASP A 342 -11.80 -9.15 7.52
C ASP A 342 -11.24 -9.21 6.09
N ILE A 343 -11.98 -9.86 5.23
CA ILE A 343 -11.69 -10.07 3.80
C ILE A 343 -13.00 -9.83 3.08
N ALA A 344 -13.09 -8.77 2.31
CA ALA A 344 -14.31 -8.46 1.56
C ALA A 344 -14.53 -9.44 0.40
N GLY A 345 -15.81 -9.75 0.08
CA GLY A 345 -16.14 -10.60 -1.06
C GLY A 345 -17.59 -10.45 -1.50
N SER A 346 -17.80 -10.19 -2.79
CA SER A 346 -19.11 -9.99 -3.40
C SER A 346 -19.28 -10.81 -4.66
N THR A 347 -20.42 -11.47 -4.78
CA THR A 347 -20.86 -12.12 -6.01
C THR A 347 -21.34 -11.11 -7.05
N GLU A 348 -21.97 -10.01 -6.65
CA GLU A 348 -22.45 -8.96 -7.54
C GLU A 348 -21.29 -8.23 -8.22
N LEU A 349 -20.28 -7.82 -7.45
CA LEU A 349 -19.06 -7.22 -8.02
C LEU A 349 -18.30 -8.23 -8.89
N MET A 350 -18.34 -9.54 -8.57
CA MET A 350 -17.73 -10.56 -9.42
C MET A 350 -18.51 -10.72 -10.73
N GLN A 351 -19.83 -10.61 -10.73
CA GLN A 351 -20.62 -10.67 -11.95
C GLN A 351 -20.25 -9.54 -12.93
N LEU A 352 -19.94 -8.35 -12.41
CA LEU A 352 -19.42 -7.24 -13.23
C LEU A 352 -18.00 -7.48 -13.77
N ALA A 353 -17.23 -8.36 -13.12
CA ALA A 353 -15.84 -8.66 -13.45
C ALA A 353 -15.64 -10.15 -13.83
N LYS A 354 -16.69 -10.82 -14.30
CA LYS A 354 -16.70 -12.27 -14.59
C LYS A 354 -15.61 -12.72 -15.54
N ASP A 355 -15.25 -11.87 -16.52
CA ASP A 355 -14.22 -12.16 -17.52
C ASP A 355 -12.84 -12.44 -16.90
N ARG A 356 -12.59 -11.96 -15.68
CA ARG A 356 -11.36 -12.24 -14.92
C ARG A 356 -11.19 -13.72 -14.57
N VAL A 357 -12.27 -14.45 -14.43
CA VAL A 357 -12.28 -15.85 -14.01
C VAL A 357 -12.84 -16.80 -15.06
N SER A 358 -13.50 -16.27 -16.09
CA SER A 358 -14.05 -17.04 -17.21
C SER A 358 -13.21 -17.02 -18.49
N HIS A 359 -12.21 -16.15 -18.54
CA HIS A 359 -11.29 -16.05 -19.67
C HIS A 359 -9.84 -16.31 -19.24
N LEU A 360 -9.02 -16.75 -20.20
CA LEU A 360 -7.56 -16.79 -20.07
C LEU A 360 -6.97 -15.40 -20.23
N TRP A 361 -6.06 -15.03 -19.34
CA TRP A 361 -5.32 -13.77 -19.35
C TRP A 361 -3.84 -14.02 -19.57
N THR A 362 -3.17 -13.13 -20.34
CA THR A 362 -1.75 -13.27 -20.63
C THR A 362 -1.05 -11.91 -20.77
N HIS A 363 0.27 -11.95 -20.79
CA HIS A 363 1.10 -10.78 -21.05
C HIS A 363 1.32 -10.56 -22.54
N ARG A 364 1.10 -9.32 -23.00
CA ARG A 364 1.35 -8.91 -24.37
C ARG A 364 2.04 -7.55 -24.40
N TRP A 365 2.98 -7.40 -25.32
CA TRP A 365 3.56 -6.09 -25.61
C TRP A 365 2.53 -5.18 -26.27
N SER A 366 2.27 -4.03 -25.66
CA SER A 366 1.40 -2.99 -26.22
C SER A 366 2.24 -1.93 -26.91
N LYS A 367 2.03 -1.75 -28.22
CA LYS A 367 2.66 -0.67 -28.99
C LYS A 367 2.18 0.72 -28.52
N THR A 368 0.91 0.83 -28.14
CA THR A 368 0.30 2.08 -27.66
C THR A 368 0.92 2.57 -26.35
N TYR A 369 1.13 1.64 -25.40
CA TYR A 369 1.68 1.99 -24.08
C TYR A 369 3.19 1.75 -23.99
N GLN A 370 3.83 1.23 -25.04
CA GLN A 370 5.26 0.87 -25.08
C GLN A 370 5.71 0.04 -23.86
N GLN A 371 4.86 -0.86 -23.39
CA GLN A 371 5.10 -1.75 -22.27
C GLN A 371 4.35 -3.06 -22.40
N THR A 372 4.79 -4.05 -21.66
CA THR A 372 4.03 -5.31 -21.52
C THR A 372 2.83 -5.06 -20.60
N ILE A 373 1.64 -5.32 -21.10
CA ILE A 373 0.37 -5.25 -20.38
C ILE A 373 -0.20 -6.65 -20.18
N PHE A 374 -0.97 -6.82 -19.12
CA PHE A 374 -1.75 -8.02 -18.86
C PHE A 374 -3.17 -7.80 -19.39
N PHE A 375 -3.64 -8.65 -20.28
CA PHE A 375 -4.88 -8.44 -21.01
C PHE A 375 -5.70 -9.72 -21.14
N ASP A 376 -7.01 -9.55 -21.33
CA ASP A 376 -7.98 -10.60 -21.63
C ASP A 376 -7.78 -11.13 -23.06
N THR A 377 -7.64 -12.44 -23.19
CA THR A 377 -7.53 -13.09 -24.50
C THR A 377 -8.88 -13.38 -25.13
N PHE A 378 -9.96 -13.23 -24.37
CA PHE A 378 -11.33 -13.66 -24.72
C PHE A 378 -11.48 -15.16 -24.95
N HIS A 379 -10.45 -15.96 -24.72
CA HIS A 379 -10.55 -17.41 -24.76
C HIS A 379 -11.14 -17.96 -23.44
N PRO A 380 -12.09 -18.89 -23.52
CA PRO A 380 -12.68 -19.48 -22.33
C PRO A 380 -11.64 -20.15 -21.43
N LYS A 381 -11.78 -19.94 -20.12
CA LYS A 381 -10.98 -20.58 -19.08
C LYS A 381 -11.81 -21.65 -18.37
N ALA A 382 -11.27 -22.86 -18.28
CA ALA A 382 -11.91 -23.93 -17.51
C ALA A 382 -11.93 -23.59 -16.00
N PRO A 383 -12.98 -23.97 -15.27
CA PRO A 383 -13.04 -23.79 -13.82
C PRO A 383 -11.91 -24.59 -13.12
N PRO A 384 -11.51 -24.19 -11.89
CA PRO A 384 -10.44 -24.88 -11.17
C PRO A 384 -10.85 -26.34 -10.88
N PRO A 385 -10.03 -27.33 -11.27
CA PRO A 385 -10.39 -28.74 -11.16
C PRO A 385 -10.64 -29.18 -9.72
N GLY A 386 -11.76 -29.83 -9.45
CA GLY A 386 -12.07 -30.46 -8.16
C GLY A 386 -12.41 -29.49 -7.01
N LEU A 387 -12.50 -28.17 -7.27
CA LEU A 387 -12.75 -27.20 -6.21
C LEU A 387 -14.18 -26.70 -6.11
N ASN A 388 -14.97 -26.80 -7.18
CA ASN A 388 -16.38 -26.35 -7.24
C ASN A 388 -16.62 -24.97 -6.61
N LEU A 389 -15.86 -23.94 -7.07
CA LEU A 389 -15.85 -22.62 -6.46
C LEU A 389 -16.95 -21.70 -6.99
N THR A 390 -17.61 -21.00 -6.09
CA THR A 390 -18.26 -19.74 -6.39
C THR A 390 -17.20 -18.64 -6.24
N PHE A 391 -17.00 -17.84 -7.29
CA PHE A 391 -16.03 -16.75 -7.28
C PHE A 391 -16.59 -15.50 -6.60
N TYR A 392 -15.75 -14.84 -5.81
CA TYR A 392 -16.09 -13.63 -5.08
C TYR A 392 -15.06 -12.56 -5.38
N LYS A 393 -15.52 -11.37 -5.79
CA LYS A 393 -14.65 -10.20 -5.98
C LYS A 393 -14.57 -9.41 -4.68
N GLY A 394 -13.36 -9.05 -4.32
CA GLY A 394 -13.03 -8.13 -3.24
C GLY A 394 -11.77 -7.35 -3.59
N GLU A 395 -10.82 -7.30 -2.67
CA GLU A 395 -9.58 -6.54 -2.83
C GLU A 395 -8.35 -7.29 -2.31
N LEU A 396 -7.16 -6.74 -2.61
CA LEU A 396 -5.86 -7.28 -2.18
C LEU A 396 -5.72 -7.31 -0.65
N HIS A 397 -6.26 -6.32 0.04
CA HIS A 397 -6.03 -6.13 1.46
C HIS A 397 -6.94 -7.01 2.30
N GLY A 398 -6.41 -7.47 3.45
CA GLY A 398 -7.16 -8.25 4.40
C GLY A 398 -6.58 -8.14 5.81
N PHE A 399 -7.38 -8.53 6.79
CA PHE A 399 -7.03 -8.75 8.17
C PHE A 399 -7.24 -10.24 8.46
N PHE A 400 -6.13 -10.98 8.51
CA PHE A 400 -6.14 -12.44 8.50
C PHE A 400 -5.81 -12.99 9.89
N SER A 401 -6.60 -13.93 10.38
CA SER A 401 -6.22 -14.72 11.54
C SER A 401 -4.98 -15.58 11.23
N GLN A 402 -4.16 -15.91 12.23
CA GLN A 402 -2.99 -16.79 12.04
C GLN A 402 -3.38 -18.09 11.32
N ARG A 403 -4.51 -18.71 11.69
CA ARG A 403 -4.98 -19.96 11.08
C ARG A 403 -5.34 -19.79 9.59
N MET A 404 -5.87 -18.62 9.19
CA MET A 404 -6.11 -18.32 7.78
C MET A 404 -4.80 -18.18 7.00
N VAL A 405 -3.78 -17.57 7.62
CA VAL A 405 -2.44 -17.48 7.02
C VAL A 405 -1.85 -18.88 6.80
N GLU A 406 -1.92 -19.75 7.79
CA GLU A 406 -1.49 -21.14 7.67
C GLU A 406 -2.27 -21.87 6.56
N TYR A 407 -3.60 -21.70 6.50
CA TYR A 407 -4.44 -22.27 5.45
C TYR A 407 -4.02 -21.82 4.04
N ILE A 408 -3.77 -20.53 3.84
CA ILE A 408 -3.38 -19.97 2.54
C ILE A 408 -2.08 -20.62 2.03
N VAL A 409 -1.10 -20.88 2.90
CA VAL A 409 0.24 -21.32 2.48
C VAL A 409 0.48 -22.82 2.62
N GLU A 410 -0.35 -23.55 3.37
CA GLU A 410 -0.17 -24.98 3.62
C GLU A 410 -1.29 -25.85 3.01
N HIS A 411 -2.51 -25.31 2.83
CA HIS A 411 -3.65 -26.13 2.48
C HIS A 411 -3.76 -26.38 0.98
N LYS A 412 -3.95 -27.66 0.59
CA LYS A 412 -4.01 -28.09 -0.82
C LYS A 412 -4.97 -27.27 -1.68
N MET A 413 -6.21 -27.04 -1.20
CA MET A 413 -7.23 -26.31 -1.98
C MET A 413 -6.82 -24.85 -2.24
N ALA A 414 -6.19 -24.19 -1.25
CA ALA A 414 -5.69 -22.84 -1.41
C ALA A 414 -4.54 -22.79 -2.43
N LEU A 415 -3.61 -23.74 -2.35
CA LEU A 415 -2.48 -23.82 -3.29
C LEU A 415 -2.94 -24.20 -4.71
N ASP A 416 -3.87 -25.12 -4.87
CA ASP A 416 -4.42 -25.49 -6.19
C ASP A 416 -5.18 -24.31 -6.82
N TYR A 417 -5.93 -23.55 -6.00
CA TYR A 417 -6.60 -22.35 -6.49
C TYR A 417 -5.58 -21.25 -6.86
N LEU A 418 -4.50 -21.09 -6.11
CA LEU A 418 -3.44 -20.14 -6.45
C LEU A 418 -2.78 -20.49 -7.79
N ARG A 419 -2.51 -21.79 -8.06
CA ARG A 419 -1.99 -22.22 -9.36
C ARG A 419 -2.98 -21.89 -10.50
N TRP A 420 -4.26 -22.15 -10.27
CA TRP A 420 -5.28 -21.83 -11.26
C TRP A 420 -5.38 -20.32 -11.52
N CYS A 421 -5.08 -19.47 -10.54
CA CYS A 421 -5.09 -18.02 -10.69
C CYS A 421 -3.98 -17.47 -11.62
N TRP A 422 -3.02 -18.27 -12.06
CA TRP A 422 -1.85 -17.81 -12.80
C TRP A 422 -2.17 -17.09 -14.11
N ASP A 423 -3.19 -17.56 -14.80
CA ASP A 423 -3.71 -17.03 -16.06
C ASP A 423 -5.15 -16.50 -15.93
N SER A 424 -5.54 -16.04 -14.75
CA SER A 424 -6.79 -15.33 -14.50
C SER A 424 -6.54 -13.82 -14.31
N GLY A 425 -7.55 -12.99 -14.63
CA GLY A 425 -7.44 -11.54 -14.52
C GLY A 425 -7.51 -11.08 -13.06
N HIS A 426 -6.57 -10.22 -12.66
CA HIS A 426 -6.57 -9.58 -11.33
C HIS A 426 -6.78 -10.52 -10.14
N PRO A 427 -5.97 -11.58 -9.96
CA PRO A 427 -6.14 -12.55 -8.88
C PRO A 427 -6.16 -11.93 -7.48
N SER A 428 -5.50 -10.81 -7.28
CA SER A 428 -5.49 -10.06 -6.03
C SER A 428 -6.87 -9.57 -5.58
N GLU A 429 -7.84 -9.58 -6.49
CA GLU A 429 -9.20 -9.14 -6.19
C GLU A 429 -10.20 -10.32 -6.06
N HIS A 430 -9.73 -11.57 -6.15
CA HIS A 430 -10.63 -12.72 -5.99
C HIS A 430 -10.01 -13.92 -5.27
N TYR A 431 -8.70 -14.03 -5.09
CA TYR A 431 -8.06 -15.22 -4.54
C TYR A 431 -8.51 -15.53 -3.10
N TRP A 432 -8.06 -14.75 -2.11
CA TRP A 432 -8.49 -15.01 -0.72
C TRP A 432 -9.93 -14.64 -0.43
N ASN A 433 -10.52 -13.73 -1.23
CA ASN A 433 -11.95 -13.42 -1.18
C ASN A 433 -12.79 -14.68 -1.47
N THR A 434 -12.44 -15.43 -2.54
CA THR A 434 -13.08 -16.70 -2.90
C THR A 434 -12.84 -17.76 -1.82
N LEU A 435 -11.62 -17.90 -1.29
CA LEU A 435 -11.34 -18.85 -0.21
C LEU A 435 -12.17 -18.55 1.04
N ASN A 436 -12.30 -17.28 1.40
CA ASN A 436 -12.98 -16.85 2.63
C ASN A 436 -14.50 -17.09 2.61
N TYR A 437 -15.13 -17.03 1.42
CA TYR A 437 -16.61 -17.08 1.30
C TYR A 437 -17.14 -18.45 0.85
N ASN A 438 -16.32 -19.35 0.31
CA ASN A 438 -16.74 -20.71 -0.01
C ASN A 438 -16.77 -21.58 1.24
N ARG A 439 -17.95 -21.74 1.85
CA ARG A 439 -18.13 -22.43 3.14
C ARG A 439 -17.63 -23.87 3.12
N HIS A 440 -17.76 -24.58 2.00
CA HIS A 440 -17.34 -25.98 1.85
C HIS A 440 -15.81 -26.14 1.91
N LEU A 441 -15.03 -25.07 1.63
CA LEU A 441 -13.57 -25.08 1.78
C LEU A 441 -13.13 -25.06 3.25
N LYS A 442 -14.03 -24.73 4.18
CA LYS A 442 -13.77 -24.63 5.62
C LYS A 442 -12.57 -23.74 5.99
N ALA A 443 -12.32 -22.68 5.19
CA ALA A 443 -11.25 -21.74 5.49
C ALA A 443 -11.42 -21.15 6.91
N PRO A 444 -10.37 -21.14 7.75
CA PRO A 444 -10.44 -20.67 9.13
C PRO A 444 -10.84 -19.20 9.19
N GLY A 445 -11.80 -18.87 10.05
CA GLY A 445 -12.31 -17.50 10.18
C GLY A 445 -13.13 -17.01 8.98
N GLY A 446 -13.43 -17.90 8.03
CA GLY A 446 -14.15 -17.57 6.81
C GLY A 446 -15.59 -17.14 7.08
N TYR A 447 -16.16 -16.36 6.16
CA TYR A 447 -17.50 -15.81 6.27
C TYR A 447 -18.59 -16.89 6.15
N ALA A 448 -19.57 -16.87 7.05
CA ALA A 448 -20.68 -17.81 7.08
C ALA A 448 -22.06 -17.13 7.10
N GLY A 449 -22.11 -15.81 6.89
CA GLY A 449 -23.34 -15.01 6.92
C GLY A 449 -24.12 -14.97 5.59
N PRO A 450 -25.21 -14.22 5.57
CA PRO A 450 -26.00 -13.95 4.37
C PRO A 450 -25.19 -13.20 3.29
N MET A 451 -25.45 -13.51 2.01
CA MET A 451 -24.68 -12.94 0.90
C MET A 451 -25.11 -11.53 0.51
N ASP A 452 -26.35 -11.14 0.74
CA ASP A 452 -26.81 -9.77 0.60
C ASP A 452 -26.01 -8.81 1.48
N ILE A 453 -25.83 -9.15 2.75
CA ILE A 453 -24.99 -8.38 3.70
C ILE A 453 -23.53 -8.34 3.25
N ALA A 454 -23.00 -9.47 2.72
CA ALA A 454 -21.65 -9.51 2.20
C ALA A 454 -21.49 -8.62 0.96
N ASN A 455 -22.47 -8.62 0.05
CA ASN A 455 -22.46 -7.80 -1.16
C ASN A 455 -22.50 -6.29 -0.83
N GLU A 456 -23.32 -5.90 0.15
CA GLU A 456 -23.39 -4.52 0.64
C GLU A 456 -22.09 -4.05 1.30
N TYR A 457 -21.44 -4.93 2.04
CA TYR A 457 -20.19 -4.62 2.75
C TYR A 457 -18.97 -4.56 1.85
N ALA A 458 -18.89 -5.38 0.81
CA ALA A 458 -17.67 -5.58 0.03
C ALA A 458 -17.08 -4.32 -0.62
N PRO A 459 -17.87 -3.29 -1.02
CA PRO A 459 -17.32 -2.03 -1.51
C PRO A 459 -16.58 -1.22 -0.44
N HIS A 460 -16.88 -1.45 0.85
CA HIS A 460 -16.40 -0.64 1.97
C HIS A 460 -15.80 -1.48 3.10
N PRO A 461 -14.76 -2.31 2.83
CA PRO A 461 -14.18 -3.16 3.86
C PRO A 461 -13.42 -2.33 4.89
N MET A 462 -13.41 -2.79 6.15
CA MET A 462 -12.75 -2.10 7.25
C MET A 462 -11.22 -2.01 7.09
N VAL A 463 -10.60 -2.87 6.32
CA VAL A 463 -9.12 -2.97 6.26
C VAL A 463 -8.44 -1.75 5.69
N ARG A 464 -9.07 -1.01 4.73
CA ARG A 464 -8.45 0.15 4.08
C ARG A 464 -9.44 1.25 3.74
N ALA A 465 -9.16 2.44 4.25
CA ALA A 465 -9.77 3.67 3.73
C ALA A 465 -9.18 3.95 2.36
N LYS A 466 -9.98 3.77 1.32
CA LYS A 466 -9.67 4.10 -0.08
C LYS A 466 -10.75 5.01 -0.62
N HIS A 467 -10.34 5.91 -1.49
CA HIS A 467 -11.26 6.75 -2.24
C HIS A 467 -11.00 6.56 -3.73
N TRP A 468 -11.97 6.02 -4.44
CA TRP A 468 -11.91 5.90 -5.89
C TRP A 468 -12.39 7.19 -6.53
N VAL A 469 -11.55 7.79 -7.38
CA VAL A 469 -11.88 9.03 -8.07
C VAL A 469 -13.10 8.82 -8.97
N GLY A 470 -14.07 9.72 -8.88
CA GLY A 470 -15.35 9.58 -9.57
C GLY A 470 -16.42 8.79 -8.82
N MET A 471 -16.08 8.21 -7.66
CA MET A 471 -17.04 7.65 -6.71
C MET A 471 -17.19 8.58 -5.51
N THR A 472 -18.41 8.89 -5.14
CA THR A 472 -18.69 9.61 -3.90
C THR A 472 -18.75 8.61 -2.74
N TYR A 473 -17.86 8.78 -1.77
CA TYR A 473 -17.97 8.09 -0.48
C TYR A 473 -18.67 9.03 0.50
N GLY A 474 -20.00 8.91 0.58
CA GLY A 474 -20.82 9.94 1.20
C GLY A 474 -20.80 11.22 0.34
N ASP A 475 -20.69 12.38 0.98
CA ASP A 475 -20.82 13.69 0.30
C ASP A 475 -19.48 14.26 -0.20
N ARG A 476 -18.40 13.46 -0.28
CA ARG A 476 -17.06 14.00 -0.54
C ARG A 476 -16.33 13.31 -1.70
N GLU A 477 -15.72 14.15 -2.54
CA GLU A 477 -14.77 13.77 -3.57
C GLU A 477 -13.33 13.73 -3.02
N CYS A 478 -12.41 13.01 -3.70
CA CYS A 478 -10.98 13.09 -3.46
C CYS A 478 -10.48 14.52 -3.71
N MET A 479 -9.88 15.13 -2.72
CA MET A 479 -9.30 16.48 -2.83
C MET A 479 -7.83 16.45 -3.24
N GLY A 480 -7.21 15.27 -3.18
CA GLY A 480 -5.84 15.05 -3.57
C GLY A 480 -5.66 14.76 -5.06
N ASN A 481 -4.58 14.06 -5.39
CA ASN A 481 -4.28 13.64 -6.76
C ASN A 481 -4.83 12.23 -7.02
N ALA A 482 -4.85 11.81 -8.30
CA ALA A 482 -5.32 10.49 -8.70
C ALA A 482 -4.22 9.67 -9.36
N VAL A 483 -4.01 8.44 -8.88
CA VAL A 483 -3.11 7.49 -9.53
C VAL A 483 -3.84 6.16 -9.71
N ARG A 484 -4.07 5.79 -10.98
CA ARG A 484 -4.82 4.58 -11.36
C ARG A 484 -6.22 4.54 -10.71
N GLY A 485 -6.92 5.67 -10.73
CA GLY A 485 -8.27 5.79 -10.18
C GLY A 485 -8.35 5.84 -8.65
N ILE A 486 -7.25 5.71 -7.92
CA ILE A 486 -7.23 5.79 -6.46
C ILE A 486 -6.67 7.15 -6.04
N CYS A 487 -7.34 7.79 -5.07
CA CYS A 487 -6.93 9.05 -4.46
C CYS A 487 -5.55 8.94 -3.80
N VAL A 488 -4.63 9.81 -4.16
CA VAL A 488 -3.42 10.09 -3.40
C VAL A 488 -3.78 11.22 -2.44
N TYR A 489 -3.95 10.88 -1.17
CA TYR A 489 -4.41 11.80 -0.16
C TYR A 489 -3.44 12.95 0.07
N GLY A 490 -4.00 14.14 0.16
CA GLY A 490 -3.31 15.36 0.53
C GLY A 490 -3.81 15.96 1.84
N LEU A 491 -3.39 17.19 2.11
CA LEU A 491 -3.72 17.90 3.34
C LEU A 491 -5.25 18.11 3.49
N GLN A 492 -5.94 18.38 2.37
CA GLN A 492 -7.38 18.61 2.36
C GLN A 492 -8.21 17.36 2.62
N ASP A 493 -7.64 16.16 2.47
CA ASP A 493 -8.34 14.90 2.73
C ASP A 493 -8.30 14.49 4.21
N LEU A 494 -7.45 15.14 5.04
CA LEU A 494 -7.24 14.76 6.43
C LEU A 494 -8.49 14.86 7.31
N PRO A 495 -9.39 15.85 7.18
CA PRO A 495 -10.62 15.89 7.97
C PRO A 495 -11.54 14.70 7.73
N TRP A 496 -11.53 14.17 6.51
CA TRP A 496 -12.25 12.94 6.16
C TRP A 496 -11.55 11.72 6.76
N LEU A 497 -10.22 11.58 6.55
CA LEU A 497 -9.43 10.48 7.10
C LEU A 497 -9.47 10.44 8.63
N HIS A 498 -9.55 11.59 9.28
CA HIS A 498 -9.65 11.69 10.74
C HIS A 498 -10.86 10.94 11.32
N LYS A 499 -11.98 10.94 10.59
CA LYS A 499 -13.25 10.30 11.00
C LYS A 499 -13.34 8.83 10.59
N ARG A 500 -12.36 8.32 9.82
CA ARG A 500 -12.41 6.93 9.30
C ARG A 500 -12.13 5.92 10.39
N LYS A 501 -12.82 4.77 10.30
CA LYS A 501 -12.71 3.66 11.24
C LYS A 501 -11.87 2.51 10.70
N GLU A 502 -11.42 2.57 9.46
CA GLU A 502 -10.56 1.59 8.82
C GLU A 502 -9.19 1.46 9.51
N LEU A 503 -8.51 0.32 9.29
CA LEU A 503 -7.22 0.04 9.95
C LEU A 503 -6.09 0.93 9.41
N ALA A 504 -6.07 1.18 8.10
CA ALA A 504 -5.08 2.03 7.43
C ALA A 504 -5.70 2.77 6.25
N ALA A 505 -5.01 3.79 5.73
CA ALA A 505 -5.39 4.54 4.54
C ALA A 505 -4.44 4.23 3.38
N ASN A 506 -5.00 4.11 2.18
CA ASN A 506 -4.30 3.93 0.91
C ASN A 506 -4.85 4.95 -0.10
N LYS A 507 -4.05 5.89 -0.64
CA LYS A 507 -2.58 5.88 -0.57
C LYS A 507 -2.00 7.29 -0.42
N PHE A 508 -0.69 7.33 -0.14
CA PHE A 508 0.09 8.56 -0.02
C PHE A 508 1.34 8.52 -0.89
N HIS A 509 1.80 9.70 -1.31
CA HIS A 509 3.12 9.91 -1.91
C HIS A 509 3.78 11.08 -1.18
N LEU A 510 4.97 10.91 -0.64
CA LEU A 510 5.67 12.00 0.08
C LEU A 510 6.03 13.18 -0.82
N THR A 511 6.13 12.95 -2.15
CA THR A 511 6.31 14.00 -3.15
C THR A 511 5.05 14.80 -3.45
N PHE A 512 3.90 14.40 -2.88
CA PHE A 512 2.63 15.09 -3.05
C PHE A 512 2.04 15.46 -1.69
N GLN A 513 2.01 16.76 -1.39
CA GLN A 513 1.43 17.33 -0.17
C GLN A 513 1.88 16.59 1.11
N TYR A 514 3.20 16.48 1.32
CA TYR A 514 3.84 15.73 2.42
C TYR A 514 3.31 16.06 3.81
N LEU A 515 2.85 17.31 4.06
CA LEU A 515 2.27 17.72 5.34
C LEU A 515 1.04 16.88 5.73
N GLY A 516 0.32 16.34 4.74
CA GLY A 516 -0.77 15.41 5.01
C GLY A 516 -0.29 14.14 5.71
N TYR A 517 0.83 13.58 5.27
CA TYR A 517 1.46 12.42 5.90
C TYR A 517 2.05 12.78 7.27
N ASP A 518 2.73 13.94 7.38
CA ASP A 518 3.34 14.43 8.62
C ASP A 518 2.28 14.61 9.72
N CYS A 519 1.13 15.21 9.40
CA CYS A 519 0.04 15.40 10.36
C CYS A 519 -0.62 14.07 10.81
N LEU A 520 -0.74 13.09 9.92
CA LEU A 520 -1.20 11.76 10.32
C LEU A 520 -0.19 11.06 11.24
N GLU A 521 1.09 11.21 10.98
CA GLU A 521 2.15 10.65 11.80
C GLU A 521 2.16 11.28 13.20
N GLU A 522 2.01 12.61 13.29
CA GLU A 522 1.86 13.33 14.57
C GLU A 522 0.63 12.84 15.34
N ARG A 523 -0.53 12.78 14.68
CA ARG A 523 -1.76 12.26 15.30
C ARG A 523 -1.59 10.84 15.83
N HIS A 524 -1.01 9.97 15.01
CA HIS A 524 -0.77 8.56 15.39
C HIS A 524 0.17 8.46 16.59
N ARG A 525 1.26 9.24 16.60
CA ARG A 525 2.21 9.27 17.72
C ARG A 525 1.59 9.81 18.99
N ASN A 526 0.80 10.89 18.91
CA ASN A 526 0.10 11.48 20.04
C ASN A 526 -0.92 10.51 20.67
N ARG A 527 -1.62 9.71 19.86
CA ARG A 527 -2.51 8.64 20.34
C ARG A 527 -1.71 7.51 21.01
N THR A 528 -0.64 7.07 20.37
CA THR A 528 0.24 6.00 20.90
C THR A 528 0.91 6.39 22.22
N SER A 529 1.23 7.67 22.43
CA SER A 529 1.86 8.15 23.68
C SER A 529 0.94 8.09 24.91
N LYS A 530 -0.37 7.96 24.71
CA LYS A 530 -1.35 7.70 25.78
C LYS A 530 -1.36 6.20 26.13
N ILE A 531 -0.29 5.73 26.77
CA ILE A 531 -0.05 4.32 27.07
C ILE A 531 -1.27 3.68 27.76
N GLY A 532 -1.74 2.54 27.24
CA GLY A 532 -2.87 1.78 27.78
C GLY A 532 -4.25 2.37 27.47
N GLN A 533 -4.32 3.50 26.80
CA GLN A 533 -5.57 4.15 26.41
C GLN A 533 -5.81 4.02 24.90
N VAL A 534 -7.05 3.75 24.52
CA VAL A 534 -7.51 3.93 23.15
C VAL A 534 -8.04 5.35 22.97
N ALA A 535 -8.15 5.80 21.74
CA ALA A 535 -8.71 7.11 21.48
C ALA A 535 -10.21 7.18 21.84
N GLU A 536 -10.70 8.37 22.19
CA GLU A 536 -12.11 8.61 22.57
C GLU A 536 -13.08 8.23 21.42
N ASP A 537 -12.63 8.35 20.17
CA ASP A 537 -13.37 7.97 18.96
C ASP A 537 -13.29 6.48 18.62
N PHE A 538 -12.69 5.65 19.49
CA PHE A 538 -12.57 4.21 19.28
C PHE A 538 -13.89 3.50 19.62
N ASP A 539 -14.62 3.10 18.56
CA ASP A 539 -15.95 2.52 18.67
C ASP A 539 -15.88 0.98 18.59
N GLU A 540 -15.83 0.33 19.76
CA GLU A 540 -15.82 -1.14 19.83
C GLU A 540 -17.06 -1.79 19.17
N ASN A 541 -18.23 -1.13 19.30
CA ASN A 541 -19.47 -1.67 18.73
C ASN A 541 -19.42 -1.74 17.21
N PHE A 542 -18.78 -0.75 16.57
CA PHE A 542 -18.54 -0.79 15.13
C PHE A 542 -17.76 -2.06 14.75
N TYR A 543 -16.62 -2.33 15.40
CA TYR A 543 -15.78 -3.48 15.05
C TYR A 543 -16.41 -4.82 15.39
N ARG A 544 -17.23 -4.90 16.45
CA ARG A 544 -17.99 -6.11 16.78
C ARG A 544 -19.05 -6.43 15.74
N ASN A 545 -19.63 -5.42 15.12
CA ASN A 545 -20.76 -5.54 14.21
C ASN A 545 -20.41 -5.50 12.72
N VAL A 546 -19.13 -5.29 12.34
CA VAL A 546 -18.76 -5.45 10.92
C VAL A 546 -19.14 -6.88 10.46
N PRO A 547 -19.74 -7.02 9.26
CA PRO A 547 -20.29 -8.29 8.81
C PRO A 547 -19.30 -9.46 8.84
N THR A 548 -18.07 -9.21 8.45
CA THR A 548 -17.00 -10.22 8.44
C THR A 548 -16.64 -10.72 9.84
N ASN A 549 -16.76 -9.88 10.87
CA ASN A 549 -16.61 -10.30 12.25
C ASN A 549 -17.86 -10.98 12.81
N LYS A 550 -19.03 -10.36 12.59
CA LYS A 550 -20.31 -10.87 13.11
C LYS A 550 -20.62 -12.27 12.60
N TYR A 551 -20.35 -12.54 11.33
CA TYR A 551 -20.63 -13.79 10.65
C TYR A 551 -19.40 -14.65 10.37
N GLY A 552 -18.21 -14.24 10.81
CA GLY A 552 -17.00 -15.02 10.68
C GLY A 552 -17.02 -16.26 11.58
N ARG A 553 -16.44 -17.36 11.10
CA ARG A 553 -16.30 -18.60 11.88
C ARG A 553 -15.28 -18.39 12.99
N LYS A 554 -15.69 -18.73 14.21
CA LYS A 554 -14.84 -18.63 15.41
C LYS A 554 -14.48 -19.99 15.98
N ASP A 555 -15.01 -21.04 15.38
CA ASP A 555 -14.83 -22.43 15.78
C ASP A 555 -13.57 -23.04 15.15
N GLY A 556 -12.92 -23.91 15.93
CA GLY A 556 -11.67 -24.59 15.53
C GLY A 556 -11.84 -25.71 14.48
N LEU A 557 -12.80 -25.60 13.56
CA LEU A 557 -13.10 -26.61 12.51
C LEU A 557 -11.91 -26.98 11.62
N TYR A 558 -10.78 -26.31 11.81
CA TYR A 558 -9.55 -26.55 11.04
C TYR A 558 -8.71 -27.72 11.54
N GLU A 559 -8.93 -28.19 12.77
CA GLU A 559 -8.08 -29.23 13.41
C GLU A 559 -8.08 -30.58 12.67
N ASN A 560 -9.10 -30.83 11.83
CA ASN A 560 -9.27 -32.09 11.10
C ASN A 560 -9.09 -31.98 9.57
N VAL A 561 -8.54 -30.87 9.05
CA VAL A 561 -8.31 -30.70 7.61
C VAL A 561 -6.88 -31.13 7.27
N PRO A 562 -6.68 -32.07 6.32
CA PRO A 562 -5.33 -32.53 5.95
C PRO A 562 -4.44 -31.38 5.45
N ILE A 563 -3.24 -31.28 5.99
CA ILE A 563 -2.20 -30.36 5.54
C ILE A 563 -1.50 -30.98 4.32
N TYR A 564 -1.34 -30.21 3.25
CA TYR A 564 -0.61 -30.65 2.07
C TYR A 564 0.87 -30.38 2.24
N GLN A 565 1.66 -31.45 2.30
CA GLN A 565 3.10 -31.41 2.58
C GLN A 565 4.01 -31.21 1.36
N ARG A 566 3.48 -31.00 0.13
CA ARG A 566 4.35 -30.69 -1.00
C ARG A 566 5.01 -29.34 -0.79
N GLY A 567 6.33 -29.39 -0.71
CA GLY A 567 7.16 -28.20 -0.55
C GLY A 567 6.92 -27.18 -1.66
N LEU A 568 6.88 -25.94 -1.27
CA LEU A 568 6.72 -24.77 -2.15
C LEU A 568 7.92 -24.53 -3.09
N ALA A 569 8.96 -25.40 -3.00
CA ALA A 569 10.11 -25.41 -3.91
C ALA A 569 9.71 -25.54 -5.40
N ASP A 570 8.53 -26.08 -5.69
CA ASP A 570 8.03 -26.24 -7.06
C ASP A 570 7.42 -24.97 -7.67
N PHE A 571 7.16 -23.91 -6.88
CA PHE A 571 6.58 -22.67 -7.41
C PHE A 571 7.56 -21.81 -8.23
N GLY A 572 8.86 -21.97 -8.04
CA GLY A 572 9.91 -21.30 -8.85
C GLY A 572 10.17 -21.91 -10.23
N ARG A 573 9.49 -22.99 -10.60
CA ARG A 573 9.70 -23.74 -11.84
C ARG A 573 8.42 -23.95 -12.66
N LEU A 574 7.45 -23.07 -12.54
CA LEU A 574 6.31 -23.08 -13.45
C LEU A 574 6.66 -22.24 -14.70
N PRO A 575 6.28 -22.69 -15.91
CA PRO A 575 6.74 -22.15 -17.20
C PRO A 575 6.38 -20.70 -17.43
#